data_d8242410934bc310d1b20c4d117dfa0a
#
_entry.id   d8242410934bc310d1b20c4d117dfa0a
#
_cell.length_a   1.000
_cell.length_b   1.000
_cell.length_c   1.000
_cell.angle_alpha   90.00
_cell.angle_beta   90.00
_cell.angle_gamma   90.00
#
_symmetry.space_group_name_H-M   'P 1'
#
loop_
_entity.id
_entity.type
_entity.pdbx_description
1 polymer ?
#
loop_
_entity_poly.entity_id
_entity_poly.type
_entity_poly.pdbx_seq_one_letter_code
_entity_poly.pdbx_strand_id
1 'polypeptide(L)'
;MSEVAIGGAEGMFDPGVEIDRLIAEQIGWSWFDDHVLYTCGVVDFLVKKQLARIRAQATRIRLEADELCLAEGPAVWSVWQAVGDGSWAPRTMYASGSLSFVAAAHLGNALANQSRRRRAAHELQPRWVPARPGAAMVSERRVFFHNPGHTFSIYWSGLDMVDLIGPDRVEFRYRDLPGKPQALQVQSPWAILMFALAAHTQFPNHPLLLSGNWLPAGFEDKCHIAGKPCPHVRFPSP
;
A
#
# COMPACT_ATOMS: atom_id res chain seq x y z
N MET A 1 60.15 6.02 2.38
CA MET A 1 59.39 7.29 2.43
C MET A 1 58.40 7.20 1.28
N SER A 2 57.17 6.82 1.56
CA SER A 2 56.07 6.65 0.57
C SER A 2 55.00 7.69 0.92
N GLU A 3 54.84 8.62 0.02
CA GLU A 3 53.88 9.71 0.10
C GLU A 3 52.50 9.16 -0.27
N VAL A 4 51.55 9.16 0.72
CA VAL A 4 50.16 8.80 0.51
C VAL A 4 49.44 10.05 0.01
N ALA A 5 49.09 10.07 -1.26
CA ALA A 5 48.22 11.08 -1.85
C ALA A 5 46.79 10.85 -1.35
N ILE A 6 46.30 11.72 -0.45
CA ILE A 6 44.93 11.84 -0.07
C ILE A 6 44.22 12.63 -1.17
N GLY A 7 43.60 11.91 -2.11
CA GLY A 7 42.70 12.50 -3.09
C GLY A 7 41.38 12.87 -2.41
N GLY A 8 41.23 14.13 -2.01
CA GLY A 8 39.96 14.71 -1.60
C GLY A 8 39.00 14.75 -2.78
N ALA A 9 37.95 13.95 -2.78
CA ALA A 9 36.79 14.18 -3.62
C ALA A 9 36.05 15.40 -3.06
N GLU A 10 36.45 16.59 -3.49
CA GLU A 10 35.62 17.79 -3.37
C GLU A 10 34.39 17.56 -4.23
N GLY A 11 33.27 17.21 -3.57
CA GLY A 11 31.96 17.19 -4.21
C GLY A 11 31.72 18.57 -4.82
N MET A 12 31.71 18.65 -6.14
CA MET A 12 31.47 19.86 -6.90
C MET A 12 30.13 20.44 -6.46
N PHE A 13 30.17 21.55 -5.72
CA PHE A 13 29.01 22.31 -5.30
C PHE A 13 28.30 22.84 -6.55
N ASP A 14 27.12 22.27 -6.87
CA ASP A 14 26.26 22.79 -7.94
C ASP A 14 25.26 23.78 -7.34
N PRO A 15 25.42 25.08 -7.56
CA PRO A 15 24.56 26.11 -7.01
C PRO A 15 23.09 25.96 -7.50
N GLY A 16 22.86 25.34 -8.67
CA GLY A 16 21.51 25.06 -9.19
C GLY A 16 20.78 24.08 -8.32
N VAL A 17 21.43 22.99 -7.92
CA VAL A 17 20.84 21.96 -7.05
C VAL A 17 20.46 22.53 -5.68
N GLU A 18 21.28 23.43 -5.13
CA GLU A 18 21.00 24.06 -3.83
C GLU A 18 19.82 25.03 -3.90
N ILE A 19 19.70 25.81 -4.97
CA ILE A 19 18.55 26.71 -5.19
C ILE A 19 17.28 25.89 -5.33
N ASP A 20 17.28 24.82 -6.11
CA ASP A 20 16.13 23.94 -6.28
C ASP A 20 15.72 23.30 -4.95
N ARG A 21 16.68 22.92 -4.11
CA ARG A 21 16.42 22.39 -2.76
C ARG A 21 15.75 23.43 -1.86
N LEU A 22 16.26 24.66 -1.84
CA LEU A 22 15.71 25.76 -1.04
C LEU A 22 14.27 26.13 -1.48
N ILE A 23 14.03 26.18 -2.80
CA ILE A 23 12.70 26.39 -3.32
C ILE A 23 11.77 25.23 -2.88
N ALA A 24 12.21 23.99 -3.03
CA ALA A 24 11.45 22.81 -2.62
C ALA A 24 11.10 22.84 -1.13
N GLU A 25 12.03 23.19 -0.26
CA GLU A 25 11.80 23.34 1.17
C GLU A 25 10.78 24.45 1.46
N GLN A 26 10.89 25.60 0.80
CA GLN A 26 10.00 26.76 1.01
C GLN A 26 8.55 26.48 0.62
N ILE A 27 8.31 25.71 -0.43
CA ILE A 27 6.96 25.31 -0.88
C ILE A 27 6.47 24.01 -0.24
N GLY A 28 7.26 23.41 0.66
CA GLY A 28 6.96 22.15 1.31
C GLY A 28 6.97 20.97 0.35
N TRP A 29 7.83 20.98 -0.68
CA TRP A 29 8.02 19.83 -1.56
C TRP A 29 8.65 18.68 -0.77
N SER A 30 8.05 17.51 -0.85
CA SER A 30 8.46 16.32 -0.11
C SER A 30 8.87 15.20 -1.05
N TRP A 31 9.57 14.21 -0.52
CA TRP A 31 9.87 12.97 -1.25
C TRP A 31 8.61 12.28 -1.78
N PHE A 32 7.47 12.44 -1.11
CA PHE A 32 6.18 11.91 -1.57
C PHE A 32 5.70 12.62 -2.85
N ASP A 33 5.94 13.93 -2.97
CA ASP A 33 5.61 14.70 -4.17
C ASP A 33 6.38 14.20 -5.40
N ASP A 34 7.62 13.73 -5.22
CA ASP A 34 8.40 13.11 -6.31
C ASP A 34 7.74 11.81 -6.80
N HIS A 35 7.15 11.00 -5.90
CA HIS A 35 6.41 9.79 -6.28
C HIS A 35 5.12 10.14 -7.03
N VAL A 36 4.42 11.18 -6.61
CA VAL A 36 3.21 11.67 -7.32
C VAL A 36 3.57 12.21 -8.69
N LEU A 37 4.65 13.00 -8.80
CA LEU A 37 5.13 13.53 -10.08
C LEU A 37 5.54 12.41 -11.04
N TYR A 38 6.29 11.42 -10.55
CA TYR A 38 6.63 10.25 -11.33
C TYR A 38 5.37 9.51 -11.81
N THR A 39 4.37 9.36 -10.93
CA THR A 39 3.08 8.74 -11.28
C THR A 39 2.38 9.51 -12.39
N CYS A 40 2.38 10.85 -12.36
CA CYS A 40 1.83 11.68 -13.45
C CYS A 40 2.52 11.38 -14.79
N GLY A 41 3.84 11.22 -14.78
CA GLY A 41 4.60 10.84 -15.97
C GLY A 41 4.22 9.46 -16.50
N VAL A 42 4.10 8.46 -15.63
CA VAL A 42 3.66 7.09 -16.00
C VAL A 42 2.26 7.12 -16.59
N VAL A 43 1.33 7.83 -15.94
CA VAL A 43 -0.06 7.93 -16.39
C VAL A 43 -0.16 8.66 -17.74
N ASP A 44 0.66 9.69 -17.99
CA ASP A 44 0.73 10.35 -19.31
C ASP A 44 1.14 9.38 -20.42
N PHE A 45 2.17 8.54 -20.17
CA PHE A 45 2.56 7.49 -21.12
C PHE A 45 1.48 6.41 -21.27
N LEU A 46 0.79 6.06 -20.19
CA LEU A 46 -0.30 5.09 -20.20
C LEU A 46 -1.46 5.55 -21.10
N VAL A 47 -1.93 6.79 -20.91
CA VAL A 47 -3.00 7.38 -21.71
C VAL A 47 -2.61 7.49 -23.19
N LYS A 48 -1.36 7.82 -23.46
CA LYS A 48 -0.80 7.88 -24.83
C LYS A 48 -0.50 6.51 -25.44
N LYS A 49 -0.71 5.40 -24.71
CA LYS A 49 -0.37 4.03 -25.11
C LYS A 49 1.12 3.86 -25.44
N GLN A 50 1.97 4.53 -24.69
CA GLN A 50 3.42 4.60 -24.92
C GLN A 50 4.23 4.08 -23.71
N LEU A 51 3.66 3.21 -22.88
CA LEU A 51 4.34 2.67 -21.67
C LEU A 51 5.69 2.03 -21.99
N ALA A 52 5.85 1.40 -23.16
CA ALA A 52 7.11 0.83 -23.60
C ALA A 52 8.27 1.84 -23.72
N ARG A 53 7.99 3.15 -23.71
CA ARG A 53 9.00 4.22 -23.72
C ARG A 53 9.52 4.56 -22.32
N ILE A 54 8.85 4.07 -21.29
CA ILE A 54 9.32 4.25 -19.91
C ILE A 54 10.53 3.36 -19.69
N ARG A 55 11.57 3.93 -19.09
CA ARG A 55 12.72 3.14 -18.67
C ARG A 55 12.31 2.20 -17.54
N ALA A 56 12.44 0.88 -17.77
CA ALA A 56 12.18 -0.13 -16.75
C ALA A 56 13.02 0.14 -15.49
N GLN A 57 12.39 0.03 -14.33
CA GLN A 57 13.09 0.06 -13.06
C GLN A 57 13.77 -1.31 -12.81
N ALA A 58 14.96 -1.27 -12.23
CA ALA A 58 15.65 -2.49 -11.83
C ALA A 58 14.89 -3.13 -10.67
N THR A 59 14.65 -4.44 -10.74
CA THR A 59 13.99 -5.21 -9.69
C THR A 59 14.69 -6.55 -9.49
N ARG A 60 14.59 -7.11 -8.27
CA ARG A 60 15.01 -8.48 -7.95
C ARG A 60 13.89 -9.50 -8.14
N ILE A 61 12.69 -9.03 -8.47
CA ILE A 61 11.50 -9.85 -8.64
C ILE A 61 11.48 -10.38 -10.06
N ARG A 62 11.17 -11.66 -10.22
CA ARG A 62 11.00 -12.27 -11.53
C ARG A 62 9.79 -11.67 -12.23
N LEU A 63 10.03 -11.01 -13.34
CA LEU A 63 9.00 -10.50 -14.24
C LEU A 63 8.50 -11.59 -15.17
N GLU A 64 7.27 -11.44 -15.66
CA GLU A 64 6.72 -12.23 -16.75
C GLU A 64 7.32 -11.78 -18.10
N ALA A 65 7.05 -12.51 -19.17
CA ALA A 65 7.46 -12.08 -20.50
C ALA A 65 6.81 -10.74 -20.84
N ASP A 66 7.63 -9.80 -21.30
CA ASP A 66 7.21 -8.41 -21.66
C ASP A 66 6.59 -7.62 -20.51
N GLU A 67 6.76 -8.03 -19.25
CA GLU A 67 6.33 -7.27 -18.08
C GLU A 67 7.34 -6.17 -17.74
N LEU A 68 6.84 -4.95 -17.52
CA LEU A 68 7.65 -3.78 -17.23
C LEU A 68 7.52 -3.41 -15.74
N CYS A 69 8.63 -3.49 -14.99
CA CYS A 69 8.67 -2.91 -13.65
C CYS A 69 8.65 -1.38 -13.74
N LEU A 70 7.59 -0.77 -13.23
CA LEU A 70 7.41 0.68 -13.18
C LEU A 70 7.93 1.29 -11.89
N ALA A 71 7.74 0.60 -10.77
CA ALA A 71 8.18 1.07 -9.46
C ALA A 71 8.39 -0.11 -8.49
N GLU A 72 9.29 0.09 -7.52
CA GLU A 72 9.45 -0.79 -6.37
C GLU A 72 9.70 0.06 -5.12
N GLY A 73 9.11 -0.31 -3.98
CA GLY A 73 9.29 0.44 -2.76
C GLY A 73 8.58 -0.17 -1.55
N PRO A 74 8.69 0.50 -0.39
CA PRO A 74 8.11 0.02 0.85
C PRO A 74 6.59 -0.04 0.76
N ALA A 75 6.02 -1.08 1.38
CA ALA A 75 4.58 -1.25 1.50
C ALA A 75 4.21 -1.91 2.83
N VAL A 76 3.12 -1.42 3.42
CA VAL A 76 2.45 -2.05 4.54
C VAL A 76 1.04 -2.37 4.09
N TRP A 77 0.56 -3.57 4.36
CA TRP A 77 -0.80 -3.94 3.98
C TRP A 77 -1.57 -4.56 5.13
N SER A 78 -2.88 -4.44 5.06
CA SER A 78 -3.82 -5.05 6.00
C SER A 78 -4.86 -5.85 5.22
N VAL A 79 -5.22 -7.02 5.73
CA VAL A 79 -6.23 -7.90 5.14
C VAL A 79 -7.48 -7.84 5.99
N TRP A 80 -8.66 -7.78 5.36
CA TRP A 80 -9.94 -7.86 6.05
C TRP A 80 -10.26 -9.31 6.37
N GLN A 81 -10.07 -9.71 7.63
CA GLN A 81 -10.30 -11.10 8.06
C GLN A 81 -10.65 -11.20 9.53
N ALA A 82 -11.28 -12.31 9.91
CA ALA A 82 -11.41 -12.73 11.29
C ALA A 82 -10.03 -13.22 11.80
N VAL A 83 -9.68 -12.89 13.04
CA VAL A 83 -8.40 -13.30 13.65
C VAL A 83 -8.50 -14.71 14.25
N GLY A 84 -9.70 -15.11 14.66
CA GLY A 84 -9.98 -16.42 15.22
C GLY A 84 -11.15 -17.12 14.53
N ASP A 85 -11.30 -18.40 14.81
CA ASP A 85 -12.40 -19.23 14.32
C ASP A 85 -13.64 -19.21 15.23
N GLY A 86 -13.61 -18.41 16.31
CA GLY A 86 -14.67 -18.32 17.32
C GLY A 86 -14.71 -19.52 18.28
N SER A 87 -13.77 -20.46 18.17
CA SER A 87 -13.72 -21.61 19.05
C SER A 87 -13.34 -21.21 20.48
N TRP A 88 -13.99 -21.78 21.44
CA TRP A 88 -13.64 -21.64 22.85
C TRP A 88 -13.98 -22.93 23.60
N ALA A 89 -13.15 -23.29 24.56
CA ALA A 89 -13.36 -24.44 25.42
C ALA A 89 -13.75 -23.98 26.83
N PRO A 90 -14.89 -24.48 27.39
CA PRO A 90 -15.24 -24.23 28.76
C PRO A 90 -14.21 -24.91 29.68
N ARG A 91 -13.72 -24.18 30.67
CA ARG A 91 -12.96 -24.81 31.77
C ARG A 91 -13.94 -25.18 32.87
N THR A 92 -13.92 -26.44 33.25
CA THR A 92 -14.62 -26.92 34.41
C THR A 92 -13.71 -26.86 35.62
N MET A 93 -14.14 -26.22 36.69
CA MET A 93 -13.42 -26.17 37.93
C MET A 93 -14.15 -27.04 38.99
N TYR A 94 -13.43 -27.94 39.59
CA TYR A 94 -13.93 -28.69 40.75
C TYR A 94 -13.46 -27.97 42.00
N ALA A 95 -14.41 -27.49 42.80
CA ALA A 95 -14.11 -26.88 44.10
C ALA A 95 -14.72 -27.72 45.22
N SER A 96 -13.93 -27.97 46.24
CA SER A 96 -14.36 -28.65 47.50
C SER A 96 -14.08 -27.72 48.67
N GLY A 97 -14.96 -27.70 49.68
CA GLY A 97 -14.80 -26.82 50.85
C GLY A 97 -16.14 -26.33 51.37
N SER A 98 -16.16 -25.18 52.07
CA SER A 98 -17.39 -24.60 52.58
C SER A 98 -18.33 -24.19 51.44
N LEU A 99 -19.65 -24.19 51.71
CA LEU A 99 -20.69 -23.89 50.72
C LEU A 99 -20.49 -22.51 50.06
N SER A 100 -20.03 -21.51 50.82
CA SER A 100 -19.70 -20.17 50.35
C SER A 100 -18.49 -20.18 49.42
N PHE A 101 -17.46 -20.96 49.70
CA PHE A 101 -16.27 -21.11 48.87
C PHE A 101 -16.61 -21.78 47.53
N VAL A 102 -17.39 -22.86 47.58
CA VAL A 102 -17.84 -23.60 46.38
C VAL A 102 -18.68 -22.69 45.49
N ALA A 103 -19.62 -21.91 46.08
CA ALA A 103 -20.46 -20.97 45.32
C ALA A 103 -19.61 -19.85 44.66
N ALA A 104 -18.66 -19.30 45.39
CA ALA A 104 -17.75 -18.25 44.85
C ALA A 104 -16.86 -18.81 43.73
N ALA A 105 -16.35 -20.02 43.86
CA ALA A 105 -15.55 -20.68 42.81
C ALA A 105 -16.37 -20.93 41.53
N HIS A 106 -17.61 -21.39 41.65
CA HIS A 106 -18.48 -21.58 40.48
C HIS A 106 -18.88 -20.28 39.81
N LEU A 107 -19.15 -19.21 40.55
CA LEU A 107 -19.39 -17.88 40.01
C LEU A 107 -18.15 -17.34 39.29
N GLY A 108 -16.97 -17.45 39.89
CA GLY A 108 -15.70 -17.05 39.25
C GLY A 108 -15.43 -17.82 37.94
N ASN A 109 -15.68 -19.12 37.93
CA ASN A 109 -15.54 -19.95 36.73
C ASN A 109 -16.55 -19.57 35.63
N ALA A 110 -17.82 -19.29 36.00
CA ALA A 110 -18.84 -18.85 35.05
C ALA A 110 -18.47 -17.52 34.41
N LEU A 111 -18.01 -16.53 35.19
CA LEU A 111 -17.53 -15.24 34.69
C LEU A 111 -16.31 -15.38 33.77
N ALA A 112 -15.35 -16.26 34.14
CA ALA A 112 -14.19 -16.54 33.33
C ALA A 112 -14.57 -17.19 31.98
N ASN A 113 -15.50 -18.14 31.98
CA ASN A 113 -16.01 -18.77 30.77
C ASN A 113 -16.80 -17.78 29.90
N GLN A 114 -17.61 -16.89 30.50
CA GLN A 114 -18.29 -15.82 29.77
C GLN A 114 -17.30 -14.86 29.12
N SER A 115 -16.23 -14.48 29.81
CA SER A 115 -15.17 -13.64 29.24
C SER A 115 -14.48 -14.32 28.04
N ARG A 116 -14.16 -15.62 28.13
CA ARG A 116 -13.57 -16.38 27.02
C ARG A 116 -14.53 -16.46 25.83
N ARG A 117 -15.82 -16.70 26.06
CA ARG A 117 -16.83 -16.72 25.01
C ARG A 117 -16.95 -15.37 24.32
N ARG A 118 -16.95 -14.26 25.08
CA ARG A 118 -16.98 -12.88 24.52
C ARG A 118 -15.75 -12.60 23.68
N ARG A 119 -14.56 -13.02 24.15
CA ARG A 119 -13.31 -12.85 23.41
C ARG A 119 -13.33 -13.63 22.10
N ALA A 120 -13.73 -14.91 22.12
CA ALA A 120 -13.88 -15.74 20.92
C ALA A 120 -14.88 -15.11 19.92
N ALA A 121 -16.03 -14.60 20.41
CA ALA A 121 -16.99 -13.89 19.56
C ALA A 121 -16.42 -12.60 18.95
N HIS A 122 -15.59 -11.87 19.68
CA HIS A 122 -14.90 -10.67 19.17
C HIS A 122 -13.82 -11.05 18.15
N GLU A 123 -13.11 -12.13 18.33
CA GLU A 123 -12.08 -12.64 17.41
C GLU A 123 -12.69 -13.15 16.10
N LEU A 124 -13.94 -13.60 16.13
CA LEU A 124 -14.71 -14.00 14.94
C LEU A 124 -15.12 -12.80 14.06
N GLN A 125 -15.17 -11.59 14.62
CA GLN A 125 -15.55 -10.42 13.85
C GLN A 125 -14.42 -10.02 12.88
N PRO A 126 -14.71 -9.90 11.57
CA PRO A 126 -13.73 -9.44 10.60
C PRO A 126 -13.26 -8.01 10.93
N ARG A 127 -11.98 -7.79 10.77
CA ARG A 127 -11.33 -6.48 10.93
C ARG A 127 -10.09 -6.39 10.07
N TRP A 128 -9.59 -5.18 9.88
CA TRP A 128 -8.30 -4.97 9.23
C TRP A 128 -7.17 -5.50 10.11
N VAL A 129 -6.49 -6.53 9.61
CA VAL A 129 -5.35 -7.16 10.31
C VAL A 129 -4.09 -6.78 9.56
N PRO A 130 -3.19 -5.98 10.18
CA PRO A 130 -1.96 -5.59 9.52
C PRO A 130 -1.03 -6.80 9.34
N ALA A 131 -0.41 -6.89 8.17
CA ALA A 131 0.69 -7.81 7.91
C ALA A 131 2.03 -7.19 8.36
N ARG A 132 3.10 -7.99 8.33
CA ARG A 132 4.44 -7.47 8.52
C ARG A 132 4.80 -6.52 7.37
N PRO A 133 5.50 -5.40 7.66
CA PRO A 133 6.01 -4.53 6.61
C PRO A 133 6.83 -5.30 5.58
N GLY A 134 6.76 -4.85 4.34
CA GLY A 134 7.46 -5.45 3.22
C GLY A 134 7.69 -4.44 2.12
N ALA A 135 7.74 -4.91 0.89
CA ALA A 135 7.82 -4.08 -0.29
C ALA A 135 6.79 -4.50 -1.34
N ALA A 136 6.50 -3.58 -2.24
CA ALA A 136 5.65 -3.82 -3.39
C ALA A 136 6.41 -3.44 -4.67
N MET A 137 6.42 -4.34 -5.64
CA MET A 137 6.80 -4.06 -7.02
C MET A 137 5.53 -3.83 -7.83
N VAL A 138 5.49 -2.74 -8.57
CA VAL A 138 4.36 -2.31 -9.40
C VAL A 138 4.73 -2.43 -10.86
N SER A 139 3.94 -3.17 -11.61
CA SER A 139 4.07 -3.30 -13.06
C SER A 139 2.80 -2.80 -13.77
N GLU A 140 2.82 -2.77 -15.09
CA GLU A 140 1.64 -2.45 -15.89
C GLU A 140 0.54 -3.52 -15.80
N ARG A 141 0.86 -4.73 -15.26
CA ARG A 141 -0.07 -5.86 -15.18
C ARG A 141 -0.55 -6.16 -13.78
N ARG A 142 0.32 -5.96 -12.77
CA ARG A 142 0.08 -6.41 -11.39
C ARG A 142 0.87 -5.59 -10.37
N VAL A 143 0.50 -5.78 -9.12
CA VAL A 143 1.38 -5.49 -7.99
C VAL A 143 1.84 -6.82 -7.36
N PHE A 144 3.12 -6.92 -7.09
CA PHE A 144 3.73 -8.05 -6.39
C PHE A 144 4.18 -7.60 -5.00
N PHE A 145 3.63 -8.25 -3.97
CA PHE A 145 3.96 -7.98 -2.58
C PHE A 145 4.92 -9.03 -2.05
N HIS A 146 5.90 -8.58 -1.28
CA HIS A 146 6.80 -9.48 -0.58
C HIS A 146 7.20 -8.95 0.79
N ASN A 147 7.25 -9.85 1.77
CA ASN A 147 7.84 -9.65 3.08
C ASN A 147 8.55 -10.95 3.52
N PRO A 148 9.30 -10.94 4.64
CA PRO A 148 9.90 -12.17 5.15
C PRO A 148 8.84 -13.23 5.49
N GLY A 149 8.64 -14.19 4.59
CA GLY A 149 7.76 -15.34 4.79
C GLY A 149 6.47 -15.34 3.95
N HIS A 150 6.16 -14.29 3.20
CA HIS A 150 4.97 -14.28 2.36
C HIS A 150 5.15 -13.45 1.09
N THR A 151 4.74 -14.02 -0.04
CA THR A 151 4.74 -13.35 -1.35
C THR A 151 3.44 -13.64 -2.07
N PHE A 152 2.87 -12.63 -2.73
CA PHE A 152 1.69 -12.80 -3.57
C PHE A 152 1.58 -11.67 -4.60
N SER A 153 0.77 -11.91 -5.64
CA SER A 153 0.48 -10.92 -6.68
C SER A 153 -1.01 -10.66 -6.77
N ILE A 154 -1.34 -9.43 -7.13
CA ILE A 154 -2.69 -9.03 -7.52
C ILE A 154 -2.59 -8.46 -8.93
N TYR A 155 -3.22 -9.13 -9.90
CA TYR A 155 -3.33 -8.67 -11.28
C TYR A 155 -4.46 -7.66 -11.38
N TRP A 156 -4.24 -6.57 -12.12
CA TRP A 156 -5.25 -5.53 -12.27
C TRP A 156 -6.55 -6.07 -12.85
N SER A 157 -6.46 -6.99 -13.81
CA SER A 157 -7.60 -7.65 -14.43
C SER A 157 -8.42 -8.57 -13.51
N GLY A 158 -7.87 -8.95 -12.36
CA GLY A 158 -8.53 -9.80 -11.36
C GLY A 158 -9.22 -9.04 -10.24
N LEU A 159 -9.29 -7.71 -10.32
CA LEU A 159 -9.93 -6.90 -9.30
C LEU A 159 -11.44 -6.81 -9.48
N ASP A 160 -12.19 -6.95 -8.38
CA ASP A 160 -13.62 -6.65 -8.28
C ASP A 160 -13.85 -5.14 -7.97
N MET A 161 -12.88 -4.49 -7.29
CA MET A 161 -12.94 -3.07 -6.94
C MET A 161 -11.54 -2.53 -6.63
N VAL A 162 -11.32 -1.25 -6.94
CA VAL A 162 -10.19 -0.45 -6.46
C VAL A 162 -10.71 0.88 -5.93
N ASP A 163 -10.12 1.41 -4.86
CA ASP A 163 -10.41 2.75 -4.37
C ASP A 163 -9.16 3.38 -3.75
N LEU A 164 -9.00 4.69 -3.92
CA LEU A 164 -7.95 5.48 -3.31
C LEU A 164 -8.49 6.13 -2.03
N ILE A 165 -8.20 5.52 -0.89
CA ILE A 165 -8.72 5.93 0.43
C ILE A 165 -7.85 6.96 1.15
N GLY A 166 -6.76 7.35 0.53
CA GLY A 166 -5.83 8.38 0.99
C GLY A 166 -4.70 8.59 0.00
N PRO A 167 -3.89 9.63 0.12
CA PRO A 167 -2.83 9.93 -0.83
C PRO A 167 -1.77 8.83 -0.90
N ASP A 168 -1.54 8.12 0.22
CA ASP A 168 -0.59 7.02 0.36
C ASP A 168 -1.28 5.65 0.55
N ARG A 169 -2.62 5.58 0.35
CA ARG A 169 -3.38 4.39 0.71
C ARG A 169 -4.41 4.02 -0.34
N VAL A 170 -4.35 2.76 -0.82
CA VAL A 170 -5.26 2.17 -1.79
C VAL A 170 -5.93 0.92 -1.22
N GLU A 171 -7.20 0.71 -1.55
CA GLU A 171 -7.96 -0.50 -1.23
C GLU A 171 -8.22 -1.31 -2.50
N PHE A 172 -7.98 -2.62 -2.43
CA PHE A 172 -8.28 -3.59 -3.47
C PHE A 172 -9.30 -4.60 -2.95
N ARG A 173 -10.27 -4.95 -3.79
CA ARG A 173 -11.13 -6.14 -3.58
C ARG A 173 -10.98 -7.07 -4.75
N TYR A 174 -10.79 -8.33 -4.46
CA TYR A 174 -10.52 -9.38 -5.44
C TYR A 174 -11.01 -10.72 -4.90
N ARG A 175 -10.94 -11.75 -5.73
CA ARG A 175 -11.24 -13.13 -5.31
C ARG A 175 -9.96 -13.93 -5.31
N ASP A 176 -9.74 -14.66 -4.21
CA ASP A 176 -8.66 -15.64 -4.16
C ASP A 176 -9.02 -16.93 -4.92
N LEU A 177 -8.06 -17.83 -5.02
CA LEU A 177 -8.34 -19.21 -5.43
C LEU A 177 -8.68 -20.01 -4.16
N PRO A 178 -9.93 -20.39 -3.89
CA PRO A 178 -10.99 -20.85 -4.81
C PRO A 178 -12.17 -19.87 -5.06
N GLY A 179 -11.98 -18.58 -5.06
CA GLY A 179 -13.02 -17.61 -5.38
C GLY A 179 -13.66 -16.90 -4.18
N LYS A 180 -13.04 -17.00 -3.01
CA LYS A 180 -13.47 -16.30 -1.80
C LYS A 180 -13.14 -14.80 -1.91
N PRO A 181 -14.11 -13.90 -1.61
CA PRO A 181 -13.85 -12.47 -1.63
C PRO A 181 -12.80 -12.07 -0.58
N GLN A 182 -11.86 -11.26 -1.01
CA GLN A 182 -10.78 -10.70 -0.20
C GLN A 182 -10.79 -9.19 -0.31
N ALA A 183 -10.37 -8.51 0.76
CA ALA A 183 -10.11 -7.09 0.74
C ALA A 183 -8.72 -6.80 1.34
N LEU A 184 -7.97 -5.95 0.67
CA LEU A 184 -6.61 -5.56 1.03
C LEU A 184 -6.50 -4.05 1.01
N GLN A 185 -6.04 -3.45 2.10
CA GLN A 185 -5.59 -2.07 2.13
C GLN A 185 -4.08 -2.02 2.09
N VAL A 186 -3.53 -1.18 1.24
CA VAL A 186 -2.08 -1.00 1.06
C VAL A 186 -1.72 0.43 1.34
N GLN A 187 -0.76 0.64 2.23
CA GLN A 187 -0.10 1.91 2.46
C GLN A 187 1.29 1.87 1.81
N SER A 188 1.53 2.76 0.86
CA SER A 188 2.76 2.85 0.09
C SER A 188 2.86 4.21 -0.56
N PRO A 189 4.06 4.76 -0.79
CA PRO A 189 4.23 5.96 -1.62
C PRO A 189 3.75 5.76 -3.07
N TRP A 190 3.59 4.52 -3.49
CA TRP A 190 3.11 4.14 -4.82
C TRP A 190 1.60 3.87 -4.88
N ALA A 191 0.84 4.21 -3.82
CA ALA A 191 -0.60 3.95 -3.78
C ALA A 191 -1.37 4.61 -4.94
N ILE A 192 -1.02 5.85 -5.29
CA ILE A 192 -1.61 6.57 -6.43
C ILE A 192 -1.29 5.86 -7.75
N LEU A 193 -0.06 5.39 -7.93
CA LEU A 193 0.34 4.64 -9.13
C LEU A 193 -0.44 3.33 -9.24
N MET A 194 -0.52 2.57 -8.15
CA MET A 194 -1.30 1.32 -8.09
C MET A 194 -2.76 1.56 -8.43
N PHE A 195 -3.36 2.61 -7.86
CA PHE A 195 -4.73 3.01 -8.16
C PHE A 195 -4.91 3.35 -9.64
N ALA A 196 -4.06 4.22 -10.19
CA ALA A 196 -4.18 4.69 -11.58
C ALA A 196 -4.07 3.55 -12.60
N LEU A 197 -3.13 2.62 -12.40
CA LEU A 197 -2.96 1.44 -13.25
C LEU A 197 -4.15 0.49 -13.15
N ALA A 198 -4.59 0.17 -11.93
CA ALA A 198 -5.74 -0.71 -11.69
C ALA A 198 -7.04 -0.11 -12.26
N ALA A 199 -7.29 1.18 -11.97
CA ALA A 199 -8.48 1.87 -12.44
C ALA A 199 -8.51 1.98 -13.97
N HIS A 200 -7.41 2.37 -14.60
CA HIS A 200 -7.33 2.44 -16.06
C HIS A 200 -7.55 1.08 -16.73
N THR A 201 -6.98 0.02 -16.15
CA THR A 201 -7.05 -1.33 -16.75
C THR A 201 -8.44 -1.96 -16.60
N GLN A 202 -9.05 -1.85 -15.43
CA GLN A 202 -10.26 -2.60 -15.08
C GLN A 202 -11.50 -1.74 -14.87
N PHE A 203 -11.32 -0.47 -14.48
CA PHE A 203 -12.42 0.42 -14.11
C PHE A 203 -12.32 1.78 -14.83
N PRO A 204 -12.37 1.84 -16.18
CA PRO A 204 -12.14 3.07 -16.94
C PRO A 204 -13.14 4.18 -16.60
N ASN A 205 -14.30 3.82 -16.04
CA ASN A 205 -15.35 4.76 -15.58
C ASN A 205 -15.21 5.11 -14.09
N HIS A 206 -14.08 4.85 -13.45
CA HIS A 206 -13.90 5.15 -12.02
C HIS A 206 -14.03 6.65 -11.75
N PRO A 207 -14.88 7.10 -10.78
CA PRO A 207 -15.15 8.53 -10.57
C PRO A 207 -13.89 9.36 -10.30
N LEU A 208 -12.96 8.86 -9.47
CA LEU A 208 -11.71 9.56 -9.19
C LEU A 208 -10.81 9.69 -10.42
N LEU A 209 -10.85 8.69 -11.32
CA LEU A 209 -10.07 8.71 -12.55
C LEU A 209 -10.59 9.77 -13.51
N LEU A 210 -11.91 9.80 -13.73
CA LEU A 210 -12.57 10.73 -14.67
C LEU A 210 -12.53 12.18 -14.17
N SER A 211 -12.69 12.40 -12.86
CA SER A 211 -12.65 13.75 -12.27
C SER A 211 -11.24 14.31 -12.11
N GLY A 212 -10.21 13.49 -12.20
CA GLY A 212 -8.83 13.87 -11.88
C GLY A 212 -8.54 13.95 -10.38
N ASN A 213 -9.50 13.62 -9.50
CA ASN A 213 -9.35 13.68 -8.04
C ASN A 213 -8.47 12.55 -7.45
N TRP A 214 -7.84 11.75 -8.31
CA TRP A 214 -6.79 10.82 -7.91
C TRP A 214 -5.47 11.54 -7.56
N LEU A 215 -5.29 12.77 -8.02
CA LEU A 215 -4.19 13.65 -7.63
C LEU A 215 -4.51 14.38 -6.31
N PRO A 216 -3.52 14.60 -5.45
CA PRO A 216 -3.68 15.48 -4.30
C PRO A 216 -4.11 16.89 -4.73
N ALA A 217 -5.03 17.48 -3.97
CA ALA A 217 -5.51 18.82 -4.27
C ALA A 217 -4.36 19.85 -4.36
N GLY A 218 -4.36 20.67 -5.42
CA GLY A 218 -3.32 21.68 -5.64
C GLY A 218 -1.97 21.14 -6.08
N PHE A 219 -1.84 19.85 -6.40
CA PHE A 219 -0.55 19.26 -6.77
C PHE A 219 0.01 19.86 -8.06
N GLU A 220 -0.82 20.13 -9.06
CA GLU A 220 -0.40 20.77 -10.33
C GLU A 220 0.16 22.17 -10.09
N ASP A 221 -0.49 22.98 -9.21
CA ASP A 221 0.00 24.30 -8.81
C ASP A 221 1.32 24.21 -8.07
N LYS A 222 1.45 23.22 -7.17
CA LYS A 222 2.69 22.93 -6.46
C LYS A 222 3.83 22.59 -7.41
N CYS A 223 3.59 21.78 -8.44
CA CYS A 223 4.56 21.49 -9.48
C CYS A 223 4.98 22.77 -10.22
N HIS A 224 4.02 23.62 -10.58
CA HIS A 224 4.30 24.89 -11.28
C HIS A 224 5.20 25.80 -10.43
N ILE A 225 4.88 25.98 -9.16
CA ILE A 225 5.69 26.81 -8.23
C ILE A 225 7.09 26.22 -8.06
N ALA A 226 7.21 24.88 -8.04
CA ALA A 226 8.48 24.18 -7.95
C ALA A 226 9.31 24.20 -9.25
N GLY A 227 8.79 24.77 -10.33
CA GLY A 227 9.43 24.71 -11.65
C GLY A 227 9.53 23.29 -12.23
N LYS A 228 8.72 22.35 -11.73
CA LYS A 228 8.74 20.94 -12.16
C LYS A 228 7.67 20.72 -13.25
N PRO A 229 8.04 20.13 -14.41
CA PRO A 229 7.07 19.83 -15.45
C PRO A 229 6.13 18.72 -14.97
N CYS A 230 4.87 19.07 -14.71
CA CYS A 230 3.82 18.10 -14.39
C CYS A 230 2.94 17.90 -15.63
N PRO A 231 2.85 16.68 -16.18
CA PRO A 231 1.91 16.43 -17.26
C PRO A 231 0.48 16.65 -16.77
N HIS A 232 -0.28 17.46 -17.50
CA HIS A 232 -1.70 17.66 -17.22
C HIS A 232 -2.48 16.45 -17.74
N VAL A 233 -2.54 15.41 -16.90
CA VAL A 233 -3.14 14.14 -17.31
C VAL A 233 -4.63 14.15 -17.03
N ARG A 234 -5.42 14.03 -18.09
CA ARG A 234 -6.85 13.77 -18.02
C ARG A 234 -7.14 12.49 -18.81
N PHE A 235 -7.85 11.58 -18.17
CA PHE A 235 -8.32 10.39 -18.87
C PHE A 235 -9.46 10.80 -19.81
N PRO A 236 -9.43 10.34 -21.08
CA PRO A 236 -10.54 10.61 -21.99
C PRO A 236 -11.81 9.97 -21.44
N SER A 237 -12.91 10.70 -21.48
CA SER A 237 -14.22 10.10 -21.24
C SER A 237 -14.46 8.99 -22.27
N PRO A 238 -15.04 7.86 -21.85
CA PRO A 238 -15.31 6.73 -22.75
C PRO A 238 -16.26 7.05 -23.89
#